data_b6fc79ffa7ecc051f921a08a8c01f52d
#
_entry.id   b6fc79ffa7ecc051f921a08a8c01f52d
#
_cell.length_a   1.000
_cell.length_b   1.000
_cell.length_c   1.000
_cell.angle_alpha   90.00
_cell.angle_beta   90.00
_cell.angle_gamma   90.00
#
_symmetry.space_group_name_H-M   'P 1'
#
loop_
_entity.id
_entity.type
_entity.pdbx_description
1 polymer ?
#
loop_
_entity_poly.entity_id
_entity_poly.type
_entity_poly.pdbx_seq_one_letter_code
_entity_poly.pdbx_strand_id
1 'polypeptide(L)'
;MVGGGDGPKADTTLTVVAYAVPEPGWSKIIPAFVDTAEGNGVDVTTSYGASGDQSRAVVDGKPADLVNFSVEPDVTRLVKAGKVAPDWNADVTKSIPFGSVVTLVVRKGNPKNITDWDDLVRPGIEVVTPSPLSSGSAKWNLLAPYAAKSNGGTDQQAGLDFVRRLVADHVKTRPSSGREATDVFLQGTGDVLLSYENEAIHIERQGAAKGEVAVEHVNPPQTFKIENPVAVLTTSTHQEQAVALKNFLFTPEGQKIWAQAGFRPVDPAVAADFATDFPAPQKLWTIDDLGGWDTVDPALFDKENGAITTIYKKATG
;
A
#
# COMPACT_ATOMS: atom_id res chain seq x y z
N MET A 1 27.11 -39.24 11.47
CA MET A 1 25.92 -39.26 10.63
C MET A 1 24.86 -38.44 11.35
N VAL A 2 24.69 -37.15 10.93
CA VAL A 2 23.65 -36.28 11.46
C VAL A 2 22.51 -36.40 10.44
N GLY A 3 21.43 -37.09 10.83
CA GLY A 3 20.22 -37.19 10.04
C GLY A 3 19.55 -35.83 9.99
N GLY A 4 19.55 -35.19 8.84
CA GLY A 4 18.67 -34.09 8.55
C GLY A 4 17.23 -34.61 8.55
N GLY A 5 16.45 -34.27 9.58
CA GLY A 5 15.03 -34.52 9.59
C GLY A 5 14.38 -33.59 8.54
N ASP A 6 13.97 -34.14 7.41
CA ASP A 6 12.95 -33.51 6.57
C ASP A 6 11.70 -33.37 7.45
N GLY A 7 11.31 -32.16 7.79
CA GLY A 7 10.01 -31.88 8.36
C GLY A 7 8.91 -32.38 7.43
N PRO A 8 7.70 -32.62 7.91
CA PRO A 8 6.60 -33.09 7.08
C PRO A 8 6.46 -32.16 5.87
N LYS A 9 6.52 -32.74 4.68
CA LYS A 9 6.40 -32.03 3.42
C LYS A 9 4.99 -31.46 3.38
N ALA A 10 4.86 -30.15 3.10
CA ALA A 10 3.55 -29.52 2.95
C ALA A 10 2.76 -30.23 1.84
N ASP A 11 1.49 -30.48 2.09
CA ASP A 11 0.59 -31.14 1.13
C ASP A 11 0.15 -30.17 0.03
N THR A 12 0.15 -28.87 0.32
CA THR A 12 -0.30 -27.79 -0.56
C THR A 12 0.65 -26.59 -0.45
N THR A 13 1.03 -26.01 -1.59
CA THR A 13 1.76 -24.73 -1.64
C THR A 13 0.89 -23.66 -2.28
N LEU A 14 0.63 -22.58 -1.54
CA LEU A 14 -0.02 -21.38 -2.03
C LEU A 14 1.02 -20.34 -2.47
N THR A 15 0.72 -19.61 -3.51
CA THR A 15 1.51 -18.46 -3.95
C THR A 15 0.75 -17.17 -3.76
N VAL A 16 1.29 -16.27 -2.93
CA VAL A 16 0.77 -14.91 -2.73
C VAL A 16 1.60 -13.94 -3.54
N VAL A 17 0.95 -13.22 -4.47
CA VAL A 17 1.58 -12.14 -5.23
C VAL A 17 1.09 -10.81 -4.68
N ALA A 18 1.99 -10.02 -4.13
CA ALA A 18 1.64 -8.80 -3.40
C ALA A 18 2.50 -7.60 -3.79
N TYR A 19 1.99 -6.40 -3.49
CA TYR A 19 2.84 -5.22 -3.50
C TYR A 19 3.81 -5.26 -2.30
N ALA A 20 4.92 -4.49 -2.36
CA ALA A 20 6.06 -4.74 -1.46
C ALA A 20 5.85 -4.25 -0.01
N VAL A 21 5.04 -3.20 0.20
CA VAL A 21 4.90 -2.56 1.52
C VAL A 21 4.37 -3.47 2.63
N PRO A 22 3.40 -4.40 2.39
CA PRO A 22 2.87 -5.26 3.46
C PRO A 22 3.74 -6.49 3.79
N GLU A 23 4.90 -6.66 3.17
CA GLU A 23 5.79 -7.79 3.45
C GLU A 23 6.04 -8.04 4.94
N PRO A 24 6.32 -7.02 5.79
CA PRO A 24 6.50 -7.24 7.24
C PRO A 24 5.26 -7.79 7.94
N GLY A 25 4.06 -7.45 7.46
CA GLY A 25 2.81 -8.01 7.96
C GLY A 25 2.62 -9.45 7.51
N TRP A 26 2.80 -9.73 6.22
CA TRP A 26 2.70 -11.07 5.67
C TRP A 26 3.68 -12.06 6.32
N SER A 27 4.88 -11.62 6.67
CA SER A 27 5.87 -12.45 7.37
C SER A 27 5.41 -12.97 8.74
N LYS A 28 4.41 -12.32 9.33
CA LYS A 28 3.78 -12.71 10.60
C LYS A 28 2.43 -13.41 10.39
N ILE A 29 1.67 -12.99 9.40
CA ILE A 29 0.38 -13.60 9.03
C ILE A 29 0.57 -15.05 8.59
N ILE A 30 1.55 -15.32 7.73
CA ILE A 30 1.74 -16.67 7.15
C ILE A 30 1.99 -17.73 8.22
N PRO A 31 2.96 -17.59 9.13
CA PRO A 31 3.14 -18.60 10.18
C PRO A 31 1.93 -18.72 11.09
N ALA A 32 1.26 -17.62 11.45
CA ALA A 32 0.06 -17.67 12.27
C ALA A 32 -1.10 -18.42 11.57
N PHE A 33 -1.26 -18.23 10.26
CA PHE A 33 -2.24 -19.00 9.48
C PHE A 33 -1.90 -20.50 9.42
N VAL A 34 -0.63 -20.84 9.16
CA VAL A 34 -0.18 -22.24 9.06
C VAL A 34 -0.37 -23.00 10.38
N ASP A 35 -0.33 -22.32 11.52
CA ASP A 35 -0.60 -22.88 12.83
C ASP A 35 -2.10 -23.12 13.12
N THR A 36 -3.02 -22.64 12.25
CA THR A 36 -4.46 -22.94 12.37
C THR A 36 -4.81 -24.32 11.81
N ALA A 37 -6.01 -24.78 12.12
CA ALA A 37 -6.52 -26.04 11.56
C ALA A 37 -6.64 -25.98 10.03
N GLU A 38 -7.08 -24.85 9.49
CA GLU A 38 -7.26 -24.60 8.05
C GLU A 38 -5.94 -24.43 7.31
N GLY A 39 -4.90 -23.95 8.00
CA GLY A 39 -3.55 -23.75 7.45
C GLY A 39 -2.62 -24.94 7.62
N ASN A 40 -3.04 -25.97 8.38
CA ASN A 40 -2.22 -27.14 8.62
C ASN A 40 -1.90 -27.87 7.31
N GLY A 41 -0.60 -28.14 7.08
CA GLY A 41 -0.15 -28.77 5.84
C GLY A 41 -0.08 -27.82 4.63
N VAL A 42 -0.28 -26.51 4.83
CA VAL A 42 -0.13 -25.49 3.79
C VAL A 42 1.24 -24.81 3.92
N ASP A 43 1.97 -24.73 2.82
CA ASP A 43 3.12 -23.83 2.66
C ASP A 43 2.69 -22.60 1.87
N VAL A 44 3.26 -21.43 2.19
CA VAL A 44 2.91 -20.19 1.50
C VAL A 44 4.18 -19.52 0.99
N THR A 45 4.28 -19.42 -0.33
CA THR A 45 5.33 -18.65 -0.99
C THR A 45 4.84 -17.25 -1.34
N THR A 46 5.74 -16.29 -1.37
CA THR A 46 5.40 -14.88 -1.61
C THR A 46 6.23 -14.29 -2.73
N SER A 47 5.65 -13.35 -3.46
CA SER A 47 6.35 -12.54 -4.44
C SER A 47 5.94 -11.08 -4.28
N TYR A 48 6.91 -10.21 -4.01
CA TYR A 48 6.70 -8.79 -3.76
C TYR A 48 7.28 -7.91 -4.87
N GLY A 49 6.64 -6.76 -5.12
CA GLY A 49 7.09 -5.80 -6.12
C GLY A 49 6.17 -4.58 -6.22
N ALA A 50 6.32 -3.79 -7.27
CA ALA A 50 5.38 -2.70 -7.55
C ALA A 50 4.00 -3.27 -7.90
N SER A 51 2.92 -2.72 -7.32
CA SER A 51 1.57 -3.27 -7.43
C SER A 51 1.11 -3.43 -8.89
N GLY A 52 1.27 -2.38 -9.70
CA GLY A 52 0.88 -2.43 -11.11
C GLY A 52 1.68 -3.43 -11.93
N ASP A 53 2.99 -3.59 -11.64
CA ASP A 53 3.84 -4.56 -12.31
C ASP A 53 3.47 -6.00 -11.93
N GLN A 54 3.23 -6.25 -10.64
CA GLN A 54 2.76 -7.55 -10.16
C GLN A 54 1.40 -7.92 -10.78
N SER A 55 0.46 -6.97 -10.85
CA SER A 55 -0.84 -7.20 -11.47
C SER A 55 -0.69 -7.56 -12.96
N ARG A 56 0.14 -6.83 -13.72
CA ARG A 56 0.42 -7.13 -15.13
C ARG A 56 1.07 -8.50 -15.28
N ALA A 57 2.06 -8.82 -14.45
CA ALA A 57 2.71 -10.13 -14.48
C ALA A 57 1.73 -11.29 -14.25
N VAL A 58 0.76 -11.13 -13.34
CA VAL A 58 -0.29 -12.15 -13.13
C VAL A 58 -1.20 -12.26 -14.35
N VAL A 59 -1.57 -11.15 -14.99
CA VAL A 59 -2.31 -11.18 -16.27
C VAL A 59 -1.51 -11.98 -17.32
N ASP A 60 -0.22 -11.76 -17.40
CA ASP A 60 0.69 -12.39 -18.37
C ASP A 60 1.08 -13.84 -18.02
N GLY A 61 0.52 -14.39 -16.91
CA GLY A 61 0.66 -15.81 -16.59
C GLY A 61 1.54 -16.13 -15.37
N LYS A 62 2.00 -15.13 -14.61
CA LYS A 62 2.67 -15.38 -13.33
C LYS A 62 1.74 -16.17 -12.40
N PRO A 63 2.18 -17.31 -11.86
CA PRO A 63 1.37 -18.10 -10.95
C PRO A 63 1.02 -17.31 -9.69
N ALA A 64 -0.24 -17.39 -9.27
CA ALA A 64 -0.73 -16.85 -8.02
C ALA A 64 -2.02 -17.58 -7.59
N ASP A 65 -2.21 -17.79 -6.31
CA ASP A 65 -3.45 -18.27 -5.71
C ASP A 65 -4.21 -17.12 -5.07
N LEU A 66 -3.49 -16.17 -4.48
CA LEU A 66 -4.02 -14.97 -3.85
C LEU A 66 -3.16 -13.76 -4.25
N VAL A 67 -3.82 -12.63 -4.49
CA VAL A 67 -3.15 -11.35 -4.71
C VAL A 67 -3.52 -10.36 -3.62
N ASN A 68 -2.54 -9.51 -3.26
CA ASN A 68 -2.75 -8.35 -2.39
C ASN A 68 -2.11 -7.13 -3.04
N PHE A 69 -2.92 -6.29 -3.64
CA PHE A 69 -2.44 -5.11 -4.36
C PHE A 69 -2.64 -3.82 -3.59
N SER A 70 -1.96 -2.78 -4.01
CA SER A 70 -2.02 -1.46 -3.38
C SER A 70 -3.34 -0.75 -3.69
N VAL A 71 -3.91 -0.94 -4.89
CA VAL A 71 -5.10 -0.25 -5.38
C VAL A 71 -6.08 -1.21 -6.05
N GLU A 72 -7.36 -0.92 -5.95
CA GLU A 72 -8.43 -1.71 -6.58
C GLU A 72 -8.29 -1.86 -8.12
N PRO A 73 -7.88 -0.84 -8.89
CA PRO A 73 -7.67 -0.99 -10.33
C PRO A 73 -6.72 -2.11 -10.73
N ASP A 74 -5.76 -2.46 -9.87
CA ASP A 74 -4.84 -3.58 -10.12
C ASP A 74 -5.54 -4.94 -9.96
N VAL A 75 -6.56 -5.07 -9.11
CA VAL A 75 -7.43 -6.25 -9.05
C VAL A 75 -8.43 -6.23 -10.21
N THR A 76 -9.03 -5.08 -10.52
CA THR A 76 -9.98 -4.92 -11.63
C THR A 76 -9.35 -5.35 -12.96
N ARG A 77 -8.04 -5.13 -13.14
CA ARG A 77 -7.30 -5.64 -14.32
C ARG A 77 -7.37 -7.16 -14.41
N LEU A 78 -7.27 -7.88 -13.27
CA LEU A 78 -7.39 -9.33 -13.22
C LEU A 78 -8.83 -9.80 -13.49
N VAL A 79 -9.82 -9.05 -13.01
CA VAL A 79 -11.23 -9.32 -13.32
C VAL A 79 -11.46 -9.24 -14.83
N LYS A 80 -10.97 -8.18 -15.48
CA LYS A 80 -11.08 -8.01 -16.94
C LYS A 80 -10.35 -9.12 -17.72
N ALA A 81 -9.29 -9.69 -17.13
CA ALA A 81 -8.56 -10.83 -17.70
C ALA A 81 -9.18 -12.20 -17.35
N GLY A 82 -10.32 -12.24 -16.64
CA GLY A 82 -10.99 -13.47 -16.24
C GLY A 82 -10.28 -14.28 -15.16
N LYS A 83 -9.32 -13.66 -14.46
CA LYS A 83 -8.49 -14.33 -13.43
C LYS A 83 -8.99 -14.12 -12.00
N VAL A 84 -9.88 -13.18 -11.80
CA VAL A 84 -10.56 -12.90 -10.52
C VAL A 84 -12.06 -12.77 -10.80
N ALA A 85 -12.89 -13.29 -9.89
CA ALA A 85 -14.35 -13.23 -10.05
C ALA A 85 -14.85 -11.78 -10.00
N PRO A 86 -15.90 -11.41 -10.76
CA PRO A 86 -16.43 -10.04 -10.78
C PRO A 86 -16.96 -9.55 -9.43
N ASP A 87 -17.40 -10.46 -8.57
CA ASP A 87 -17.96 -10.21 -7.25
C ASP A 87 -16.93 -10.34 -6.10
N TRP A 88 -15.64 -10.30 -6.41
CA TRP A 88 -14.54 -10.50 -5.46
C TRP A 88 -14.58 -9.56 -4.23
N ASN A 89 -15.19 -8.40 -4.35
CA ASN A 89 -15.31 -7.35 -3.33
C ASN A 89 -16.76 -7.11 -2.87
N ALA A 90 -17.66 -8.07 -3.08
CA ALA A 90 -19.09 -7.92 -2.76
C ALA A 90 -19.41 -7.98 -1.26
N ASP A 91 -18.49 -8.42 -0.41
CA ASP A 91 -18.68 -8.46 1.03
C ASP A 91 -18.58 -7.06 1.68
N VAL A 92 -19.02 -6.96 2.94
CA VAL A 92 -19.03 -5.68 3.69
C VAL A 92 -17.65 -5.06 3.88
N THR A 93 -16.59 -5.86 3.81
CA THR A 93 -15.20 -5.40 3.91
C THR A 93 -14.64 -4.93 2.58
N LYS A 94 -15.37 -5.14 1.48
CA LYS A 94 -14.91 -4.92 0.10
C LYS A 94 -13.59 -5.66 -0.18
N SER A 95 -13.34 -6.77 0.51
CA SER A 95 -12.07 -7.51 0.48
C SER A 95 -10.83 -6.66 0.83
N ILE A 96 -10.98 -5.71 1.74
CA ILE A 96 -9.92 -4.86 2.26
C ILE A 96 -9.56 -5.34 3.67
N PRO A 97 -8.47 -6.11 3.87
CA PRO A 97 -8.14 -6.68 5.19
C PRO A 97 -7.48 -5.68 6.13
N PHE A 98 -6.93 -4.61 5.63
CA PHE A 98 -6.26 -3.57 6.40
C PHE A 98 -6.23 -2.26 5.63
N GLY A 99 -6.04 -1.18 6.36
CA GLY A 99 -5.87 0.15 5.79
C GLY A 99 -4.63 0.85 6.33
N SER A 100 -4.41 2.04 5.81
CA SER A 100 -3.38 2.97 6.27
C SER A 100 -3.82 4.40 5.94
N VAL A 101 -2.95 5.37 6.17
CA VAL A 101 -3.11 6.73 5.66
C VAL A 101 -1.81 7.17 4.99
N VAL A 102 -1.91 8.11 4.06
CA VAL A 102 -0.71 8.73 3.48
C VAL A 102 -0.06 9.63 4.53
N THR A 103 1.23 9.47 4.73
CA THR A 103 2.02 10.21 5.73
C THR A 103 3.26 10.84 5.11
N LEU A 104 3.85 11.79 5.82
CA LEU A 104 5.11 12.44 5.49
C LEU A 104 6.20 11.85 6.40
N VAL A 105 7.15 11.11 5.84
CA VAL A 105 8.31 10.64 6.57
C VAL A 105 9.42 11.66 6.41
N VAL A 106 9.91 12.20 7.52
CA VAL A 106 10.92 13.26 7.57
C VAL A 106 12.16 12.78 8.28
N ARG A 107 13.27 13.48 8.11
CA ARG A 107 14.48 13.24 8.88
C ARG A 107 14.23 13.48 10.36
N LYS A 108 14.91 12.75 11.25
CA LYS A 108 14.74 12.89 12.70
C LYS A 108 14.85 14.33 13.16
N GLY A 109 13.92 14.74 14.02
CA GLY A 109 13.82 16.11 14.53
C GLY A 109 13.23 17.09 13.52
N ASN A 110 12.76 16.63 12.38
CA ASN A 110 12.10 17.41 11.34
C ASN A 110 12.81 18.75 11.03
N PRO A 111 14.08 18.73 10.60
CA PRO A 111 14.91 19.96 10.49
C PRO A 111 14.37 20.96 9.46
N LYS A 112 13.50 20.53 8.56
CA LYS A 112 12.85 21.37 7.55
C LYS A 112 11.46 21.86 7.98
N ASN A 113 10.97 21.51 9.18
CA ASN A 113 9.62 21.85 9.67
C ASN A 113 8.53 21.52 8.65
N ILE A 114 8.50 20.27 8.19
CA ILE A 114 7.51 19.76 7.23
C ILE A 114 6.36 19.16 8.04
N THR A 115 5.17 19.78 7.95
CA THR A 115 3.99 19.42 8.75
C THR A 115 2.72 19.27 7.92
N ASP A 116 2.71 19.85 6.70
CA ASP A 116 1.55 19.82 5.81
C ASP A 116 2.01 19.81 4.34
N TRP A 117 1.07 19.63 3.44
CA TRP A 117 1.30 19.54 2.00
C TRP A 117 1.98 20.79 1.44
N ASP A 118 1.64 22.01 1.89
CA ASP A 118 2.26 23.24 1.42
C ASP A 118 3.75 23.31 1.69
N ASP A 119 4.22 22.63 2.72
CA ASP A 119 5.65 22.59 3.05
C ASP A 119 6.46 21.85 1.98
N LEU A 120 5.82 20.90 1.26
CA LEU A 120 6.49 20.09 0.22
C LEU A 120 6.88 20.91 -1.01
N VAL A 121 6.22 22.04 -1.23
CA VAL A 121 6.45 22.89 -2.41
C VAL A 121 7.17 24.20 -2.06
N ARG A 122 7.80 24.23 -0.88
CA ARG A 122 8.72 25.32 -0.53
C ARG A 122 10.05 25.19 -1.28
N PRO A 123 10.71 26.31 -1.64
CA PRO A 123 12.01 26.25 -2.30
C PRO A 123 13.02 25.41 -1.50
N GLY A 124 13.76 24.55 -2.19
CA GLY A 124 14.81 23.73 -1.60
C GLY A 124 14.33 22.48 -0.83
N ILE A 125 13.05 22.13 -0.94
CA ILE A 125 12.54 20.83 -0.46
C ILE A 125 12.62 19.81 -1.59
N GLU A 126 13.19 18.65 -1.31
CA GLU A 126 13.22 17.50 -2.21
C GLU A 126 12.33 16.38 -1.67
N VAL A 127 11.38 15.94 -2.51
CA VAL A 127 10.38 14.94 -2.18
C VAL A 127 10.69 13.61 -2.87
N VAL A 128 10.64 12.52 -2.11
CA VAL A 128 10.74 11.15 -2.63
C VAL A 128 9.35 10.53 -2.63
N THR A 129 8.95 10.01 -3.77
CA THR A 129 7.72 9.22 -3.95
C THR A 129 7.91 8.29 -5.17
N PRO A 130 7.29 7.10 -5.20
CA PRO A 130 7.46 6.21 -6.34
C PRO A 130 6.72 6.72 -7.58
N SER A 131 6.98 6.06 -8.72
CA SER A 131 6.34 6.37 -10.00
C SER A 131 4.89 5.87 -10.03
N PRO A 132 3.90 6.69 -10.39
CA PRO A 132 2.51 6.25 -10.56
C PRO A 132 2.30 5.35 -11.79
N LEU A 133 3.31 5.22 -12.65
CA LEU A 133 3.24 4.36 -13.84
C LEU A 133 3.43 2.86 -13.48
N SER A 134 4.06 2.57 -12.35
CA SER A 134 4.34 1.21 -11.86
C SER A 134 3.74 0.94 -10.48
N SER A 135 3.73 1.93 -9.60
CA SER A 135 3.40 1.80 -8.18
C SER A 135 1.98 2.26 -7.88
N GLY A 136 1.18 1.38 -7.30
CA GLY A 136 -0.10 1.76 -6.70
C GLY A 136 0.08 2.69 -5.48
N SER A 137 1.18 2.54 -4.72
CA SER A 137 1.50 3.43 -3.61
C SER A 137 1.65 4.89 -4.06
N ALA A 138 2.21 5.12 -5.24
CA ALA A 138 2.31 6.45 -5.81
C ALA A 138 0.96 7.10 -6.09
N LYS A 139 -0.05 6.29 -6.48
CA LYS A 139 -1.40 6.82 -6.70
C LYS A 139 -1.96 7.39 -5.40
N TRP A 140 -1.88 6.65 -4.28
CA TRP A 140 -2.30 7.14 -2.97
C TRP A 140 -1.52 8.39 -2.54
N ASN A 141 -0.20 8.37 -2.70
CA ASN A 141 0.68 9.48 -2.32
C ASN A 141 0.36 10.78 -3.08
N LEU A 142 -0.10 10.69 -4.32
CA LEU A 142 -0.49 11.86 -5.11
C LEU A 142 -1.98 12.24 -4.93
N LEU A 143 -2.85 11.26 -4.61
CA LEU A 143 -4.25 11.54 -4.28
C LEU A 143 -4.40 12.34 -2.98
N ALA A 144 -3.54 12.11 -2.00
CA ALA A 144 -3.65 12.80 -0.71
C ALA A 144 -3.52 14.33 -0.84
N PRO A 145 -2.43 14.89 -1.41
CA PRO A 145 -2.34 16.32 -1.64
C PRO A 145 -3.36 16.82 -2.69
N TYR A 146 -3.67 16.01 -3.71
CA TYR A 146 -4.73 16.37 -4.66
C TYR A 146 -6.07 16.60 -3.96
N ALA A 147 -6.52 15.65 -3.13
CA ALA A 147 -7.78 15.74 -2.41
C ALA A 147 -7.78 16.91 -1.41
N ALA A 148 -6.69 17.10 -0.68
CA ALA A 148 -6.54 18.20 0.27
C ALA A 148 -6.64 19.58 -0.44
N LYS A 149 -6.00 19.73 -1.61
CA LYS A 149 -5.94 21.01 -2.34
C LYS A 149 -7.13 21.24 -3.24
N SER A 150 -7.81 20.18 -3.68
CA SER A 150 -9.05 20.30 -4.46
C SER A 150 -10.32 20.32 -3.60
N ASN A 151 -10.18 20.30 -2.27
CA ASN A 151 -11.32 20.13 -1.34
C ASN A 151 -12.20 18.94 -1.74
N GLY A 152 -11.58 17.75 -1.81
CA GLY A 152 -12.27 16.51 -2.18
C GLY A 152 -12.74 16.48 -3.64
N GLY A 153 -12.00 17.08 -4.55
CA GLY A 153 -12.31 17.09 -5.99
C GLY A 153 -13.27 18.20 -6.44
N THR A 154 -13.76 19.07 -5.53
CA THR A 154 -14.66 20.18 -5.90
C THR A 154 -13.95 21.26 -6.72
N ASP A 155 -12.65 21.49 -6.46
CA ASP A 155 -11.77 22.33 -7.28
C ASP A 155 -10.63 21.49 -7.85
N GLN A 156 -10.94 20.75 -8.90
CA GLN A 156 -9.99 19.83 -9.55
C GLN A 156 -8.74 20.58 -10.05
N GLN A 157 -8.89 21.80 -10.52
CA GLN A 157 -7.77 22.58 -11.05
C GLN A 157 -6.75 22.92 -9.96
N ALA A 158 -7.21 23.34 -8.78
CA ALA A 158 -6.32 23.63 -7.65
C ALA A 158 -5.53 22.38 -7.22
N GLY A 159 -6.20 21.21 -7.18
CA GLY A 159 -5.55 19.94 -6.88
C GLY A 159 -4.48 19.55 -7.92
N LEU A 160 -4.80 19.66 -9.20
CA LEU A 160 -3.88 19.35 -10.30
C LEU A 160 -2.71 20.34 -10.37
N ASP A 161 -2.92 21.62 -10.11
CA ASP A 161 -1.86 22.63 -10.08
C ASP A 161 -0.88 22.38 -8.94
N PHE A 162 -1.38 21.95 -7.78
CA PHE A 162 -0.52 21.54 -6.68
C PHE A 162 0.32 20.32 -7.05
N VAL A 163 -0.31 19.25 -7.55
CA VAL A 163 0.39 18.01 -7.95
C VAL A 163 1.43 18.32 -9.05
N ARG A 164 1.10 19.19 -10.01
CA ARG A 164 2.05 19.59 -11.07
C ARG A 164 3.28 20.25 -10.48
N ARG A 165 3.12 21.23 -9.58
CA ARG A 165 4.23 21.92 -8.92
C ARG A 165 5.05 20.94 -8.08
N LEU A 166 4.40 20.07 -7.30
CA LEU A 166 5.06 19.05 -6.51
C LEU A 166 5.93 18.13 -7.37
N VAL A 167 5.36 17.56 -8.43
CA VAL A 167 6.06 16.57 -9.27
C VAL A 167 7.15 17.24 -10.12
N ALA A 168 6.90 18.40 -10.72
CA ALA A 168 7.84 19.05 -11.62
C ALA A 168 9.06 19.64 -10.87
N ASP A 169 8.81 20.27 -9.71
CA ASP A 169 9.83 21.08 -9.06
C ASP A 169 10.52 20.36 -7.91
N HIS A 170 9.84 19.38 -7.26
CA HIS A 170 10.30 18.80 -5.99
C HIS A 170 10.57 17.29 -6.04
N VAL A 171 10.00 16.53 -7.00
CA VAL A 171 10.26 15.10 -7.15
C VAL A 171 11.39 14.87 -8.14
N LYS A 172 12.57 14.45 -7.65
CA LYS A 172 13.78 14.26 -8.47
C LYS A 172 14.12 12.80 -8.72
N THR A 173 13.60 11.89 -7.91
CA THR A 173 13.82 10.43 -8.03
C THR A 173 12.55 9.73 -8.49
N ARG A 174 12.69 8.53 -9.07
CA ARG A 174 11.57 7.79 -9.67
C ARG A 174 11.61 6.31 -9.31
N PRO A 175 11.57 5.97 -8.01
CA PRO A 175 11.52 4.58 -7.60
C PRO A 175 10.30 3.86 -8.20
N SER A 176 10.45 2.59 -8.53
CA SER A 176 9.38 1.81 -9.17
C SER A 176 8.30 1.36 -8.18
N SER A 177 8.61 1.31 -6.89
CA SER A 177 7.72 0.84 -5.83
C SER A 177 7.84 1.69 -4.56
N GLY A 178 6.85 1.56 -3.66
CA GLY A 178 6.89 2.20 -2.35
C GLY A 178 8.10 1.75 -1.52
N ARG A 179 8.45 0.47 -1.56
CA ARG A 179 9.62 -0.07 -0.85
C ARG A 179 10.92 0.54 -1.39
N GLU A 180 11.09 0.58 -2.69
CA GLU A 180 12.27 1.21 -3.31
C GLU A 180 12.36 2.70 -2.96
N ALA A 181 11.24 3.41 -2.91
CA ALA A 181 11.21 4.81 -2.46
C ALA A 181 11.70 4.96 -1.01
N THR A 182 11.27 4.06 -0.12
CA THR A 182 11.76 3.99 1.26
C THR A 182 13.27 3.76 1.30
N ASP A 183 13.78 2.81 0.54
CA ASP A 183 15.21 2.48 0.50
C ASP A 183 16.05 3.67 0.00
N VAL A 184 15.63 4.33 -1.07
CA VAL A 184 16.26 5.55 -1.62
C VAL A 184 16.28 6.66 -0.57
N PHE A 185 15.17 6.87 0.14
CA PHE A 185 15.10 7.87 1.20
C PHE A 185 16.04 7.52 2.36
N LEU A 186 16.04 6.29 2.86
CA LEU A 186 16.90 5.86 3.97
C LEU A 186 18.39 5.92 3.61
N GLN A 187 18.75 5.82 2.33
CA GLN A 187 20.12 6.02 1.83
C GLN A 187 20.56 7.50 1.78
N GLY A 188 19.69 8.42 2.18
CA GLY A 188 20.02 9.84 2.31
C GLY A 188 19.45 10.76 1.22
N THR A 189 18.71 10.25 0.26
CA THR A 189 18.10 11.07 -0.79
C THR A 189 16.83 11.76 -0.29
N GLY A 190 16.71 13.05 -0.61
CA GLY A 190 15.51 13.86 -0.32
C GLY A 190 15.35 14.27 1.15
N ASP A 191 14.45 15.20 1.36
CA ASP A 191 14.11 15.77 2.68
C ASP A 191 12.89 15.10 3.28
N VAL A 192 11.97 14.64 2.44
CA VAL A 192 10.70 14.03 2.83
C VAL A 192 10.32 12.90 1.88
N LEU A 193 9.81 11.81 2.44
CA LEU A 193 9.24 10.68 1.70
C LEU A 193 7.72 10.70 1.88
N LEU A 194 6.97 10.70 0.78
CA LEU A 194 5.55 10.36 0.81
C LEU A 194 5.40 8.86 0.92
N SER A 195 4.74 8.39 1.96
CA SER A 195 4.61 6.96 2.23
C SER A 195 3.31 6.63 2.95
N TYR A 196 3.18 5.37 3.31
CA TYR A 196 2.12 4.86 4.17
C TYR A 196 2.52 4.97 5.63
N GLU A 197 1.57 5.25 6.51
CA GLU A 197 1.79 5.29 7.95
C GLU A 197 2.38 3.96 8.48
N ASN A 198 1.88 2.82 8.01
CA ASN A 198 2.43 1.52 8.40
C ASN A 198 3.90 1.32 8.00
N GLU A 199 4.30 1.83 6.86
CA GLU A 199 5.69 1.79 6.41
C GLU A 199 6.57 2.69 7.29
N ALA A 200 6.08 3.88 7.60
CA ALA A 200 6.76 4.81 8.51
C ALA A 200 6.97 4.19 9.90
N ILE A 201 5.90 3.64 10.48
CA ILE A 201 5.96 2.94 11.77
C ILE A 201 6.97 1.77 11.72
N HIS A 202 6.99 1.02 10.62
CA HIS A 202 7.92 -0.09 10.45
C HIS A 202 9.39 0.37 10.47
N ILE A 203 9.74 1.38 9.67
CA ILE A 203 11.13 1.88 9.60
C ILE A 203 11.57 2.56 10.91
N GLU A 204 10.68 3.27 11.59
CA GLU A 204 10.94 3.84 12.92
C GLU A 204 11.26 2.75 13.96
N ARG A 205 10.43 1.68 13.98
CA ARG A 205 10.65 0.54 14.88
C ARG A 205 11.93 -0.21 14.57
N GLN A 206 12.27 -0.40 13.30
CA GLN A 206 13.55 -1.01 12.90
C GLN A 206 14.73 -0.14 13.32
N GLY A 207 14.64 1.18 13.15
CA GLY A 207 15.66 2.11 13.62
C GLY A 207 15.84 2.06 15.14
N ALA A 208 14.74 2.09 15.89
CA ALA A 208 14.77 2.00 17.34
C ALA A 208 15.41 0.69 17.85
N ALA A 209 15.10 -0.44 17.20
CA ALA A 209 15.69 -1.74 17.52
C ALA A 209 17.22 -1.79 17.31
N LYS A 210 17.74 -0.97 16.38
CA LYS A 210 19.19 -0.83 16.10
C LYS A 210 19.85 0.31 16.90
N GLY A 211 19.07 1.07 17.68
CA GLY A 211 19.55 2.26 18.38
C GLY A 211 19.77 3.49 17.48
N GLU A 212 19.29 3.46 16.25
CA GLU A 212 19.48 4.50 15.23
C GLU A 212 18.13 4.95 14.65
N VAL A 213 17.38 5.79 15.39
CA VAL A 213 16.17 6.39 14.84
C VAL A 213 16.55 7.54 13.92
N ALA A 214 16.56 7.30 12.62
CA ALA A 214 16.98 8.27 11.60
C ALA A 214 15.81 9.11 11.03
N VAL A 215 14.59 8.67 11.25
CA VAL A 215 13.38 9.27 10.67
C VAL A 215 12.26 9.32 11.69
N GLU A 216 11.28 10.16 11.40
CA GLU A 216 9.98 10.23 12.08
C GLU A 216 8.90 10.53 11.06
N HIS A 217 7.63 10.26 11.39
CA HIS A 217 6.54 10.59 10.48
C HIS A 217 5.62 11.65 11.04
N VAL A 218 4.99 12.36 10.13
CA VAL A 218 3.99 13.39 10.42
C VAL A 218 2.77 13.09 9.56
N ASN A 219 1.62 12.88 10.20
CA ASN A 219 0.36 12.81 9.48
C ASN A 219 -0.14 14.25 9.23
N PRO A 220 -0.31 14.65 7.96
CA PRO A 220 -0.87 15.97 7.65
C PRO A 220 -2.27 16.12 8.25
N PRO A 221 -2.72 17.34 8.58
CA PRO A 221 -4.07 17.58 9.09
C PRO A 221 -5.17 17.00 8.20
N GLN A 222 -4.97 17.05 6.89
CA GLN A 222 -5.81 16.40 5.90
C GLN A 222 -4.99 15.36 5.15
N THR A 223 -5.43 14.11 5.16
CA THR A 223 -4.75 13.04 4.41
C THR A 223 -5.75 12.09 3.77
N PHE A 224 -5.28 11.02 3.16
CA PHE A 224 -6.09 10.09 2.39
C PHE A 224 -6.05 8.70 3.01
N LYS A 225 -7.23 8.07 3.09
CA LYS A 225 -7.38 6.68 3.52
C LYS A 225 -6.86 5.75 2.43
N ILE A 226 -5.95 4.87 2.82
CA ILE A 226 -5.41 3.83 1.96
C ILE A 226 -6.17 2.53 2.23
N GLU A 227 -6.65 1.89 1.17
CA GLU A 227 -7.38 0.62 1.21
C GLU A 227 -6.71 -0.35 0.23
N ASN A 228 -6.16 -1.44 0.77
CA ASN A 228 -5.36 -2.39 0.00
C ASN A 228 -6.12 -3.71 -0.18
N PRO A 229 -6.60 -4.01 -1.39
CA PRO A 229 -7.45 -5.16 -1.63
C PRO A 229 -6.69 -6.48 -1.68
N VAL A 230 -7.40 -7.56 -1.33
CA VAL A 230 -7.00 -8.94 -1.57
C VAL A 230 -8.02 -9.65 -2.44
N ALA A 231 -7.57 -10.56 -3.29
CA ALA A 231 -8.45 -11.39 -4.09
C ALA A 231 -7.87 -12.79 -4.31
N VAL A 232 -8.73 -13.81 -4.30
CA VAL A 232 -8.37 -15.17 -4.68
C VAL A 232 -8.52 -15.30 -6.20
N LEU A 233 -7.55 -15.95 -6.85
CA LEU A 233 -7.61 -16.19 -8.28
C LEU A 233 -8.56 -17.33 -8.61
N THR A 234 -9.42 -17.16 -9.61
CA THR A 234 -10.30 -18.22 -10.15
C THR A 234 -9.49 -19.36 -10.77
N THR A 235 -8.26 -19.09 -11.18
CA THR A 235 -7.34 -20.07 -11.76
C THR A 235 -6.53 -20.86 -10.74
N SER A 236 -6.65 -20.55 -9.44
CA SER A 236 -6.01 -21.32 -8.38
C SER A 236 -6.52 -22.77 -8.38
N THR A 237 -5.63 -23.73 -8.30
CA THR A 237 -5.98 -25.15 -8.09
C THR A 237 -6.18 -25.50 -6.62
N HIS A 238 -5.94 -24.54 -5.72
CA HIS A 238 -6.03 -24.68 -4.26
C HIS A 238 -7.05 -23.68 -3.69
N GLN A 239 -8.25 -23.64 -4.29
CA GLN A 239 -9.31 -22.68 -3.95
C GLN A 239 -9.66 -22.66 -2.47
N GLU A 240 -9.84 -23.83 -1.87
CA GLU A 240 -10.23 -23.95 -0.46
C GLU A 240 -9.19 -23.32 0.46
N GLN A 241 -7.91 -23.64 0.28
CA GLN A 241 -6.81 -23.11 1.09
C GLN A 241 -6.57 -21.63 0.84
N ALA A 242 -6.70 -21.16 -0.41
CA ALA A 242 -6.57 -19.74 -0.75
C ALA A 242 -7.70 -18.90 -0.13
N VAL A 243 -8.94 -19.42 -0.12
CA VAL A 243 -10.07 -18.79 0.57
C VAL A 243 -9.87 -18.80 2.07
N ALA A 244 -9.39 -19.89 2.65
CA ALA A 244 -9.08 -19.99 4.08
C ALA A 244 -8.02 -18.96 4.48
N LEU A 245 -6.94 -18.82 3.72
CA LEU A 245 -5.92 -17.79 3.95
C LEU A 245 -6.53 -16.38 3.85
N LYS A 246 -7.33 -16.09 2.80
CA LYS A 246 -8.04 -14.80 2.70
C LYS A 246 -8.90 -14.54 3.93
N ASN A 247 -9.69 -15.53 4.37
CA ASN A 247 -10.59 -15.37 5.52
C ASN A 247 -9.81 -15.13 6.82
N PHE A 248 -8.65 -15.76 7.00
CA PHE A 248 -7.81 -15.56 8.17
C PHE A 248 -7.38 -14.09 8.35
N LEU A 249 -7.18 -13.34 7.26
CA LEU A 249 -6.82 -11.92 7.32
C LEU A 249 -7.86 -11.07 8.04
N PHE A 250 -9.13 -11.51 8.05
CA PHE A 250 -10.27 -10.80 8.65
C PHE A 250 -10.65 -11.34 10.03
N THR A 251 -10.01 -12.40 10.51
CA THR A 251 -10.23 -12.88 11.87
C THR A 251 -9.68 -11.89 12.90
N PRO A 252 -10.18 -11.86 14.14
CA PRO A 252 -9.62 -11.02 15.19
C PRO A 252 -8.11 -11.21 15.38
N GLU A 253 -7.61 -12.45 15.22
CA GLU A 253 -6.19 -12.75 15.29
C GLU A 253 -5.43 -12.12 14.12
N GLY A 254 -5.86 -12.33 12.88
CA GLY A 254 -5.27 -11.74 11.69
C GLY A 254 -5.27 -10.21 11.77
N GLN A 255 -6.37 -9.62 12.23
CA GLN A 255 -6.50 -8.18 12.40
C GLN A 255 -5.55 -7.61 13.47
N LYS A 256 -5.32 -8.32 14.58
CA LYS A 256 -4.32 -7.95 15.60
C LYS A 256 -2.91 -8.01 15.04
N ILE A 257 -2.59 -9.02 14.23
CA ILE A 257 -1.29 -9.15 13.59
C ILE A 257 -1.04 -7.96 12.64
N TRP A 258 -2.04 -7.59 11.83
CA TRP A 258 -1.95 -6.40 10.96
C TRP A 258 -1.74 -5.12 11.77
N ALA A 259 -2.50 -4.92 12.85
CA ALA A 259 -2.35 -3.75 13.72
C ALA A 259 -0.95 -3.68 14.36
N GLN A 260 -0.43 -4.80 14.86
CA GLN A 260 0.93 -4.90 15.39
C GLN A 260 2.00 -4.64 14.34
N ALA A 261 1.72 -4.93 13.07
CA ALA A 261 2.60 -4.60 11.94
C ALA A 261 2.50 -3.12 11.50
N GLY A 262 1.62 -2.32 12.13
CA GLY A 262 1.47 -0.90 11.86
C GLY A 262 0.31 -0.55 10.92
N PHE A 263 -0.48 -1.52 10.49
CA PHE A 263 -1.65 -1.28 9.65
C PHE A 263 -2.89 -0.96 10.49
N ARG A 264 -3.74 -0.08 9.99
CA ARG A 264 -5.03 0.22 10.60
C ARG A 264 -5.99 -0.95 10.40
N PRO A 265 -6.44 -1.62 11.47
CA PRO A 265 -7.36 -2.75 11.34
C PRO A 265 -8.73 -2.30 10.84
N VAL A 266 -9.44 -3.20 10.14
CA VAL A 266 -10.81 -2.96 9.67
C VAL A 266 -11.86 -3.54 10.62
N ASP A 267 -11.48 -4.46 11.50
CA ASP A 267 -12.35 -4.94 12.57
C ASP A 267 -12.52 -3.84 13.64
N PRO A 268 -13.77 -3.40 13.95
CA PRO A 268 -13.99 -2.31 14.89
C PRO A 268 -13.52 -2.58 16.31
N ALA A 269 -13.60 -3.84 16.78
CA ALA A 269 -13.16 -4.19 18.12
C ALA A 269 -11.64 -4.13 18.22
N VAL A 270 -10.93 -4.68 17.24
CA VAL A 270 -9.47 -4.57 17.17
C VAL A 270 -9.04 -3.12 16.97
N ALA A 271 -9.73 -2.35 16.14
CA ALA A 271 -9.44 -0.93 15.95
C ALA A 271 -9.55 -0.12 17.25
N ALA A 272 -10.52 -0.46 18.12
CA ALA A 272 -10.64 0.18 19.43
C ALA A 272 -9.45 -0.14 20.35
N ASP A 273 -8.93 -1.38 20.32
CA ASP A 273 -7.77 -1.79 21.11
C ASP A 273 -6.49 -1.04 20.70
N PHE A 274 -6.39 -0.60 19.44
CA PHE A 274 -5.23 0.09 18.87
C PHE A 274 -5.46 1.59 18.59
N ALA A 275 -6.51 2.18 19.16
CA ALA A 275 -6.90 3.58 18.87
C ALA A 275 -5.80 4.60 19.21
N THR A 276 -4.96 4.32 20.21
CA THR A 276 -3.83 5.18 20.59
C THR A 276 -2.66 5.11 19.60
N ASP A 277 -2.51 3.98 18.91
CA ASP A 277 -1.43 3.78 17.93
C ASP A 277 -1.76 4.45 16.59
N PHE A 278 -3.04 4.65 16.30
CA PHE A 278 -3.55 5.18 15.03
C PHE A 278 -4.45 6.40 15.23
N PRO A 279 -3.90 7.56 15.60
CA PRO A 279 -4.70 8.77 15.81
C PRO A 279 -5.44 9.17 14.54
N ALA A 280 -6.70 9.60 14.71
CA ALA A 280 -7.50 10.06 13.58
C ALA A 280 -6.98 11.41 13.05
N PRO A 281 -6.77 11.56 11.72
CA PRO A 281 -6.50 12.86 11.11
C PRO A 281 -7.67 13.82 11.31
N GLN A 282 -7.41 15.13 11.24
CA GLN A 282 -8.49 16.13 11.31
C GLN A 282 -9.50 15.96 10.17
N LYS A 283 -9.00 15.67 8.97
CA LYS A 283 -9.82 15.30 7.80
C LYS A 283 -9.18 14.09 7.11
N LEU A 284 -9.97 13.04 6.96
CA LEU A 284 -9.60 11.85 6.22
C LEU A 284 -10.42 11.78 4.92
N TRP A 285 -9.77 12.02 3.80
CA TRP A 285 -10.35 11.84 2.48
C TRP A 285 -10.36 10.36 2.10
N THR A 286 -11.35 9.95 1.36
CA THR A 286 -11.52 8.57 0.87
C THR A 286 -11.66 8.55 -0.65
N ILE A 287 -11.49 7.37 -1.23
CA ILE A 287 -11.72 7.21 -2.67
C ILE A 287 -13.18 7.49 -3.05
N ASP A 288 -14.12 7.21 -2.15
CA ASP A 288 -15.55 7.48 -2.36
C ASP A 288 -15.84 8.99 -2.40
N ASP A 289 -15.11 9.83 -1.66
CA ASP A 289 -15.22 11.29 -1.75
C ASP A 289 -14.85 11.83 -3.13
N LEU A 290 -14.03 11.09 -3.90
CA LEU A 290 -13.63 11.42 -5.26
C LEU A 290 -14.46 10.71 -6.34
N GLY A 291 -15.50 9.96 -5.95
CA GLY A 291 -16.39 9.24 -6.85
C GLY A 291 -15.99 7.78 -7.15
N GLY A 292 -15.10 7.20 -6.33
CA GLY A 292 -14.64 5.82 -6.47
C GLY A 292 -13.57 5.61 -7.54
N TRP A 293 -12.95 4.42 -7.53
CA TRP A 293 -11.88 4.09 -8.47
C TRP A 293 -12.31 4.09 -9.93
N ASP A 294 -13.56 3.74 -10.23
CA ASP A 294 -14.10 3.76 -11.60
C ASP A 294 -14.11 5.18 -12.20
N THR A 295 -14.19 6.20 -11.35
CA THR A 295 -14.07 7.62 -11.75
C THR A 295 -12.62 8.09 -11.71
N VAL A 296 -11.90 7.81 -10.63
CA VAL A 296 -10.58 8.35 -10.36
C VAL A 296 -9.51 7.78 -11.28
N ASP A 297 -9.50 6.46 -11.49
CA ASP A 297 -8.44 5.82 -12.28
C ASP A 297 -8.43 6.30 -13.74
N PRO A 298 -9.57 6.32 -14.47
CA PRO A 298 -9.61 6.87 -15.82
C PRO A 298 -9.27 8.36 -15.89
N ALA A 299 -9.78 9.16 -14.96
CA ALA A 299 -9.59 10.61 -14.99
C ALA A 299 -8.17 11.05 -14.63
N LEU A 300 -7.56 10.42 -13.62
CA LEU A 300 -6.29 10.87 -13.07
C LEU A 300 -5.10 9.97 -13.45
N PHE A 301 -5.29 8.67 -13.60
CA PHE A 301 -4.21 7.69 -13.72
C PHE A 301 -4.25 6.83 -14.98
N ASP A 302 -5.21 7.05 -15.89
CA ASP A 302 -5.17 6.38 -17.19
C ASP A 302 -3.81 6.57 -17.85
N LYS A 303 -3.29 5.48 -18.42
CA LYS A 303 -1.93 5.44 -18.95
C LYS A 303 -1.67 6.49 -20.03
N GLU A 304 -2.66 6.80 -20.84
CA GLU A 304 -2.52 7.71 -21.99
C GLU A 304 -3.04 9.14 -21.66
N ASN A 305 -4.19 9.21 -20.98
CA ASN A 305 -4.94 10.47 -20.85
C ASN A 305 -5.16 10.92 -19.39
N GLY A 306 -4.77 10.14 -18.40
CA GLY A 306 -4.94 10.51 -17.00
C GLY A 306 -4.23 11.82 -16.67
N ALA A 307 -4.91 12.72 -15.97
CA ALA A 307 -4.38 14.07 -15.71
C ALA A 307 -3.07 14.04 -14.90
N ILE A 308 -3.00 13.23 -13.84
CA ILE A 308 -1.78 13.07 -13.04
C ILE A 308 -0.69 12.31 -13.82
N THR A 309 -1.08 11.27 -14.57
CA THR A 309 -0.15 10.55 -15.47
C THR A 309 0.49 11.52 -16.47
N THR A 310 -0.29 12.40 -17.07
CA THR A 310 0.20 13.41 -18.02
C THR A 310 1.15 14.39 -17.37
N ILE A 311 0.82 14.87 -16.16
CA ILE A 311 1.70 15.74 -15.36
C ILE A 311 3.03 15.04 -15.10
N TYR A 312 2.98 13.79 -14.63
CA TYR A 312 4.15 13.01 -14.30
C TYR A 312 5.05 12.78 -15.52
N LYS A 313 4.47 12.33 -16.65
CA LYS A 313 5.22 12.12 -17.90
C LYS A 313 5.90 13.40 -18.39
N LYS A 314 5.23 14.55 -18.35
CA LYS A 314 5.82 15.85 -18.75
C LYS A 314 6.96 16.28 -17.86
N ALA A 315 6.88 16.02 -16.57
CA ALA A 315 7.92 16.39 -15.61
C ALA A 315 9.14 15.43 -15.68
N THR A 316 8.97 14.26 -16.28
CA THR A 316 9.94 13.17 -16.23
C THR A 316 10.50 12.77 -17.59
N GLY A 317 9.88 13.21 -18.68
CA GLY A 317 10.31 13.00 -20.07
C GLY A 317 11.26 14.04 -20.50
#